data_5a81955e8131883e7606fa081c702b95
#
_entry.id   5a81955e8131883e7606fa081c702b95
#
_cell.length_a   1.000
_cell.length_b   1.000
_cell.length_c   1.000
_cell.angle_alpha   90.00
_cell.angle_beta   90.00
_cell.angle_gamma   90.00
#
_symmetry.space_group_name_H-M   'P 1'
#
loop_
_entity.id
_entity.type
_entity.pdbx_description
1 polymer ?
#
loop_
_entity_poly.entity_id
_entity_poly.type
_entity_poly.pdbx_seq_one_letter_code
_entity_poly.pdbx_strand_id
1 'polypeptide(L)'
;GYIWHTTGSGKTLTSFKTARLSTELDYIDKVIFVVDRKDLDYQTMKEYQKFQPNSVNGSNNTKELQRSIEENDDRIIVTTIQKLNKFITANPNHEVYAKKCVLIFDECHRSQFGKAQKRIKKAFKQYALYGFTGTPIFPENSLTGETTQEVFGEQLHNYVITDAIRDKKVLKFKVDYNYIKPEINKYREAEKAVDQELDEKKLKKMEKELLLHPERIATITEYLLRVYNDKTHRNQHY
;
A
#
# COMPACT_ATOMS: atom_id res chain seq x y z
N GLY A 1 6.09 -2.86 -13.46
CA GLY A 1 4.68 -2.45 -13.62
C GLY A 1 3.87 -2.58 -12.35
N TYR A 2 2.63 -2.10 -12.35
CA TYR A 2 1.76 -2.24 -11.18
C TYR A 2 0.40 -2.84 -11.54
N ILE A 3 -0.25 -3.42 -10.51
CA ILE A 3 -1.57 -4.05 -10.60
C ILE A 3 -2.50 -3.32 -9.63
N TRP A 4 -3.60 -2.77 -10.18
CA TRP A 4 -4.61 -2.05 -9.42
C TRP A 4 -5.78 -2.98 -9.12
N HIS A 5 -5.79 -3.57 -7.94
CA HIS A 5 -6.83 -4.46 -7.49
C HIS A 5 -7.47 -3.94 -6.20
N THR A 6 -8.81 -3.85 -6.18
CA THR A 6 -9.54 -3.46 -4.98
C THR A 6 -9.39 -4.50 -3.86
N THR A 7 -9.66 -4.10 -2.62
CA THR A 7 -9.68 -5.02 -1.48
C THR A 7 -10.71 -6.15 -1.72
N GLY A 8 -10.36 -7.37 -1.37
CA GLY A 8 -11.21 -8.55 -1.57
C GLY A 8 -11.25 -9.12 -3.00
N SER A 9 -10.52 -8.53 -3.95
CA SER A 9 -10.48 -8.98 -5.36
C SER A 9 -9.51 -10.13 -5.64
N GLY A 10 -8.89 -10.71 -4.63
CA GLY A 10 -7.88 -11.76 -4.80
C GLY A 10 -6.46 -11.25 -5.02
N LYS A 11 -6.14 -10.02 -4.62
CA LYS A 11 -4.80 -9.42 -4.73
C LYS A 11 -3.70 -10.35 -4.21
N THR A 12 -3.88 -10.93 -3.01
CA THR A 12 -2.94 -11.88 -2.39
C THR A 12 -2.74 -13.12 -3.26
N LEU A 13 -3.81 -13.68 -3.83
CA LEU A 13 -3.71 -14.84 -4.73
C LEU A 13 -2.95 -14.50 -6.02
N THR A 14 -3.25 -13.34 -6.61
CA THR A 14 -2.58 -12.88 -7.83
C THR A 14 -1.09 -12.64 -7.58
N SER A 15 -0.75 -11.98 -6.47
CA SER A 15 0.66 -11.72 -6.11
C SER A 15 1.43 -13.01 -5.82
N PHE A 16 0.81 -13.99 -5.14
CA PHE A 16 1.40 -15.31 -4.94
C PHE A 16 1.60 -16.04 -6.27
N LYS A 17 0.61 -16.04 -7.16
CA LYS A 17 0.74 -16.67 -8.48
C LYS A 17 1.85 -16.00 -9.29
N THR A 18 1.98 -14.69 -9.22
CA THR A 18 3.09 -13.96 -9.86
C THR A 18 4.44 -14.39 -9.28
N ALA A 19 4.56 -14.46 -7.95
CA ALA A 19 5.77 -14.92 -7.29
C ALA A 19 6.13 -16.35 -7.70
N ARG A 20 5.15 -17.26 -7.69
CA ARG A 20 5.33 -18.65 -8.05
C ARG A 20 5.77 -18.83 -9.50
N LEU A 21 5.08 -18.21 -10.45
CA LEU A 21 5.46 -18.29 -11.86
C LEU A 21 6.85 -17.69 -12.10
N SER A 22 7.21 -16.65 -11.35
CA SER A 22 8.56 -16.07 -11.44
C SER A 22 9.65 -17.05 -11.01
N THR A 23 9.37 -17.95 -10.05
CA THR A 23 10.35 -18.98 -9.64
C THR A 23 10.50 -20.12 -10.64
N GLU A 24 9.58 -20.26 -11.58
CA GLU A 24 9.64 -21.27 -12.66
C GLU A 24 10.53 -20.82 -13.82
N LEU A 25 10.92 -19.52 -13.83
CA LEU A 25 11.82 -18.97 -14.84
C LEU A 25 13.28 -19.25 -14.45
N ASP A 26 14.01 -19.97 -15.31
CA ASP A 26 15.39 -20.41 -15.07
C ASP A 26 16.36 -19.24 -14.84
N TYR A 27 16.04 -18.07 -15.38
CA TYR A 27 16.88 -16.87 -15.25
C TYR A 27 16.56 -16.02 -14.01
N ILE A 28 15.59 -16.39 -13.16
CA ILE A 28 15.28 -15.70 -11.92
C ILE A 28 15.86 -16.45 -10.73
N ASP A 29 16.73 -15.81 -10.00
CA ASP A 29 17.40 -16.38 -8.82
C ASP A 29 16.55 -16.31 -7.57
N LYS A 30 15.91 -15.16 -7.30
CA LYS A 30 15.12 -14.92 -6.08
C LYS A 30 13.88 -14.06 -6.36
N VAL A 31 12.82 -14.35 -5.61
CA VAL A 31 11.62 -13.51 -5.55
C VAL A 31 11.52 -12.95 -4.13
N ILE A 32 11.51 -11.63 -4.00
CA ILE A 32 11.42 -10.93 -2.72
C ILE A 32 10.08 -10.21 -2.65
N PHE A 33 9.22 -10.70 -1.75
CA PHE A 33 7.91 -10.10 -1.49
C PHE A 33 8.01 -9.13 -0.33
N VAL A 34 7.76 -7.86 -0.61
CA VAL A 34 7.95 -6.75 0.34
C VAL A 34 6.59 -6.23 0.79
N VAL A 35 6.32 -6.34 2.09
CA VAL A 35 5.11 -5.81 2.74
C VAL A 35 5.44 -4.60 3.62
N ASP A 36 4.43 -3.76 3.87
CA ASP A 36 4.63 -2.52 4.65
C ASP A 36 4.76 -2.79 6.16
N ARG A 37 3.94 -3.68 6.72
CA ARG A 37 3.84 -3.91 8.17
C ARG A 37 4.19 -5.34 8.58
N LYS A 38 4.73 -5.48 9.81
CA LYS A 38 5.08 -6.79 10.39
C LYS A 38 3.88 -7.76 10.47
N ASP A 39 2.71 -7.24 10.78
CA ASP A 39 1.50 -8.06 10.90
C ASP A 39 1.05 -8.61 9.55
N LEU A 40 1.23 -7.83 8.47
CA LEU A 40 0.97 -8.26 7.10
C LEU A 40 1.99 -9.29 6.62
N ASP A 41 3.25 -9.20 7.05
CA ASP A 41 4.29 -10.21 6.79
C ASP A 41 3.80 -11.61 7.20
N TYR A 42 3.33 -11.75 8.45
CA TYR A 42 2.82 -13.02 8.96
C TYR A 42 1.53 -13.49 8.29
N GLN A 43 0.59 -12.59 8.04
CA GLN A 43 -0.67 -12.90 7.34
C GLN A 43 -0.41 -13.32 5.90
N THR A 44 0.40 -12.56 5.18
CA THR A 44 0.79 -12.85 3.80
C THR A 44 1.50 -14.20 3.70
N MET A 45 2.41 -14.48 4.63
CA MET A 45 3.09 -15.77 4.71
C MET A 45 2.11 -16.92 4.92
N LYS A 46 1.17 -16.79 5.87
CA LYS A 46 0.12 -17.79 6.12
C LYS A 46 -0.76 -18.03 4.88
N GLU A 47 -1.16 -16.97 4.21
CA GLU A 47 -1.94 -17.09 2.97
C GLU A 47 -1.14 -17.81 1.88
N TYR A 48 0.13 -17.49 1.71
CA TYR A 48 1.00 -18.16 0.75
C TYR A 48 1.21 -19.65 1.09
N GLN A 49 1.41 -19.97 2.37
CA GLN A 49 1.55 -21.36 2.83
C GLN A 49 0.29 -22.19 2.63
N LYS A 50 -0.91 -21.58 2.64
CA LYS A 50 -2.15 -22.29 2.29
C LYS A 50 -2.18 -22.74 0.81
N PHE A 51 -1.60 -21.95 -0.07
CA PHE A 51 -1.54 -22.30 -1.50
C PHE A 51 -0.43 -23.30 -1.81
N GLN A 52 0.69 -23.19 -1.12
CA GLN A 52 1.81 -24.15 -1.25
C GLN A 52 2.61 -24.22 0.06
N PRO A 53 2.45 -25.29 0.84
CA PRO A 53 3.26 -25.52 2.05
C PRO A 53 4.77 -25.49 1.72
N ASN A 54 5.56 -24.92 2.60
CA ASN A 54 7.02 -24.79 2.51
C ASN A 54 7.55 -23.97 1.30
N SER A 55 6.69 -23.22 0.62
CA SER A 55 7.12 -22.39 -0.53
C SER A 55 7.64 -21.01 -0.14
N VAL A 56 7.39 -20.59 1.09
CA VAL A 56 7.64 -19.23 1.55
C VAL A 56 8.23 -19.25 2.95
N ASN A 57 9.38 -18.64 3.12
CA ASN A 57 9.98 -18.38 4.42
C ASN A 57 9.81 -16.90 4.79
N GLY A 58 9.13 -16.67 5.92
CA GLY A 58 9.01 -15.34 6.51
C GLY A 58 10.21 -15.08 7.44
N SER A 59 10.70 -13.86 7.43
CA SER A 59 11.78 -13.48 8.33
C SER A 59 11.24 -12.82 9.59
N ASN A 60 11.44 -13.43 10.77
CA ASN A 60 11.06 -12.82 12.05
C ASN A 60 12.03 -11.71 12.47
N ASN A 61 13.30 -11.81 12.06
CA ASN A 61 14.32 -10.81 12.33
C ASN A 61 15.28 -10.64 11.13
N THR A 62 16.19 -9.67 11.21
CA THR A 62 17.15 -9.37 10.13
C THR A 62 18.15 -10.51 9.88
N LYS A 63 18.48 -11.31 10.91
CA LYS A 63 19.40 -12.46 10.78
C LYS A 63 18.73 -13.61 9.99
N GLU A 64 17.46 -13.89 10.25
CA GLU A 64 16.69 -14.86 9.48
C GLU A 64 16.52 -14.42 8.03
N LEU A 65 16.25 -13.13 7.80
CA LEU A 65 16.22 -12.57 6.44
C LEU A 65 17.54 -12.79 5.71
N GLN A 66 18.67 -12.53 6.37
CA GLN A 66 19.99 -12.75 5.80
C GLN A 66 20.18 -14.22 5.44
N ARG A 67 19.85 -15.14 6.35
CA ARG A 67 19.93 -16.58 6.12
C ARG A 67 19.09 -17.01 4.91
N SER A 68 17.81 -16.59 4.83
CA SER A 68 16.94 -16.90 3.70
C SER A 68 17.44 -16.32 2.36
N ILE A 69 18.12 -15.18 2.40
CA ILE A 69 18.75 -14.60 1.21
C ILE A 69 19.98 -15.42 0.75
N GLU A 70 20.76 -15.92 1.69
CA GLU A 70 21.97 -16.68 1.45
C GLU A 70 21.68 -18.14 1.06
N GLU A 71 20.65 -18.77 1.65
CA GLU A 71 20.23 -20.14 1.33
C GLU A 71 19.63 -20.22 -0.08
N ASN A 72 20.09 -21.19 -0.86
CA ASN A 72 19.64 -21.35 -2.25
C ASN A 72 18.23 -21.97 -2.37
N ASP A 73 17.75 -22.65 -1.33
CA ASP A 73 16.46 -23.35 -1.35
C ASP A 73 15.27 -22.39 -1.23
N ASP A 74 15.46 -21.21 -0.64
CA ASP A 74 14.43 -20.21 -0.48
C ASP A 74 14.31 -19.32 -1.71
N ARG A 75 13.49 -19.74 -2.68
CA ARG A 75 13.24 -18.93 -3.88
C ARG A 75 12.29 -17.76 -3.64
N ILE A 76 11.32 -17.89 -2.72
CA ILE A 76 10.38 -16.82 -2.36
C ILE A 76 10.61 -16.40 -0.92
N ILE A 77 10.96 -15.14 -0.73
CA ILE A 77 11.25 -14.53 0.57
C ILE A 77 10.23 -13.45 0.86
N VAL A 78 9.47 -13.58 1.96
CA VAL A 78 8.54 -12.54 2.43
C VAL A 78 9.20 -11.72 3.53
N THR A 79 9.22 -10.42 3.38
CA THR A 79 9.85 -9.52 4.34
C THR A 79 9.16 -8.15 4.39
N THR A 80 9.46 -7.35 5.40
CA THR A 80 9.01 -5.96 5.44
C THR A 80 10.03 -5.02 4.79
N ILE A 81 9.55 -3.88 4.29
CA ILE A 81 10.42 -2.85 3.71
C ILE A 81 11.50 -2.38 4.70
N GLN A 82 11.17 -2.32 6.01
CA GLN A 82 12.08 -1.90 7.06
C GLN A 82 13.20 -2.93 7.28
N LYS A 83 12.86 -4.23 7.30
CA LYS A 83 13.85 -5.32 7.47
C LYS A 83 14.79 -5.36 6.26
N LEU A 84 14.24 -5.33 5.05
CA LEU A 84 15.03 -5.31 3.83
C LEU A 84 15.96 -4.09 3.76
N ASN A 85 15.46 -2.91 4.13
CA ASN A 85 16.27 -1.70 4.18
C ASN A 85 17.39 -1.76 5.22
N LYS A 86 17.15 -2.37 6.40
CA LYS A 86 18.18 -2.63 7.43
C LYS A 86 19.23 -3.60 6.91
N PHE A 87 18.82 -4.69 6.26
CA PHE A 87 19.72 -5.65 5.65
C PHE A 87 20.64 -4.99 4.63
N ILE A 88 20.08 -4.18 3.71
CA ILE A 88 20.87 -3.44 2.70
C ILE A 88 21.86 -2.49 3.34
N THR A 89 21.46 -1.82 4.43
CA THR A 89 22.35 -0.89 5.14
C THR A 89 23.51 -1.59 5.84
N ALA A 90 23.24 -2.77 6.41
CA ALA A 90 24.25 -3.59 7.10
C ALA A 90 25.19 -4.33 6.11
N ASN A 91 24.71 -4.64 4.91
CA ASN A 91 25.41 -5.46 3.92
C ASN A 91 25.46 -4.76 2.54
N PRO A 92 26.16 -3.64 2.39
CA PRO A 92 26.08 -2.81 1.18
C PRO A 92 26.62 -3.48 -0.10
N ASN A 93 27.48 -4.50 0.03
CA ASN A 93 28.14 -5.20 -1.08
C ASN A 93 27.74 -6.67 -1.17
N HIS A 94 26.54 -7.03 -0.68
CA HIS A 94 26.09 -8.42 -0.69
C HIS A 94 25.88 -8.91 -2.13
N GLU A 95 26.24 -10.17 -2.40
CA GLU A 95 26.16 -10.80 -3.74
C GLU A 95 24.76 -10.85 -4.33
N VAL A 96 23.70 -10.91 -3.48
CA VAL A 96 22.31 -10.95 -3.91
C VAL A 96 21.92 -9.78 -4.80
N TYR A 97 22.61 -8.64 -4.68
CA TYR A 97 22.30 -7.45 -5.49
C TYR A 97 22.70 -7.59 -6.96
N ALA A 98 23.58 -8.52 -7.27
CA ALA A 98 23.96 -8.85 -8.63
C ALA A 98 23.07 -9.94 -9.25
N LYS A 99 22.32 -10.69 -8.43
CA LYS A 99 21.40 -11.74 -8.87
C LYS A 99 20.18 -11.14 -9.57
N LYS A 100 19.56 -11.91 -10.46
CA LYS A 100 18.30 -11.53 -11.12
C LYS A 100 17.13 -11.77 -10.17
N CYS A 101 16.55 -10.71 -9.66
CA CYS A 101 15.50 -10.75 -8.66
C CYS A 101 14.17 -10.26 -9.19
N VAL A 102 13.08 -10.81 -8.66
CA VAL A 102 11.75 -10.22 -8.78
C VAL A 102 11.38 -9.57 -7.44
N LEU A 103 11.09 -8.29 -7.46
CA LEU A 103 10.66 -7.52 -6.29
C LEU A 103 9.16 -7.26 -6.40
N ILE A 104 8.39 -7.80 -5.47
CA ILE A 104 6.94 -7.61 -5.39
C ILE A 104 6.63 -6.76 -4.16
N PHE A 105 5.96 -5.63 -4.35
CA PHE A 105 5.53 -4.73 -3.28
C PHE A 105 4.02 -4.81 -3.10
N ASP A 106 3.58 -5.25 -1.93
CA ASP A 106 2.17 -5.16 -1.56
C ASP A 106 1.86 -3.82 -0.90
N GLU A 107 0.62 -3.33 -1.07
CA GLU A 107 0.19 -1.99 -0.67
C GLU A 107 1.20 -0.91 -1.10
N CYS A 108 1.63 -1.01 -2.35
CA CYS A 108 2.79 -0.29 -2.86
C CYS A 108 2.65 1.25 -2.78
N HIS A 109 1.41 1.78 -2.74
CA HIS A 109 1.13 3.19 -2.51
C HIS A 109 1.67 3.71 -1.17
N ARG A 110 1.81 2.86 -0.15
CA ARG A 110 2.36 3.24 1.16
C ARG A 110 3.87 3.30 1.17
N SER A 111 4.52 2.49 0.35
CA SER A 111 5.97 2.32 0.34
C SER A 111 6.67 3.12 -0.76
N GLN A 112 5.94 3.61 -1.77
CA GLN A 112 6.53 4.11 -3.02
C GLN A 112 7.36 5.40 -2.87
N PHE A 113 7.08 6.23 -1.86
CA PHE A 113 7.78 7.52 -1.68
C PHE A 113 8.87 7.50 -0.62
N GLY A 114 9.16 6.36 -0.03
CA GLY A 114 10.10 6.25 1.07
C GLY A 114 11.57 6.20 0.62
N LYS A 115 12.48 6.80 1.41
CA LYS A 115 13.92 6.64 1.25
C LYS A 115 14.36 5.16 1.20
N ALA A 116 13.59 4.28 1.89
CA ALA A 116 13.84 2.85 1.93
C ALA A 116 13.67 2.20 0.55
N GLN A 117 12.58 2.50 -0.17
CA GLN A 117 12.35 1.96 -1.49
C GLN A 117 13.38 2.44 -2.51
N LYS A 118 13.72 3.74 -2.48
CA LYS A 118 14.79 4.30 -3.35
C LYS A 118 16.13 3.58 -3.11
N ARG A 119 16.42 3.24 -1.83
CA ARG A 119 17.62 2.48 -1.47
C ARG A 119 17.58 1.05 -1.98
N ILE A 120 16.44 0.36 -1.87
CA ILE A 120 16.24 -0.99 -2.39
C ILE A 120 16.48 -1.00 -3.91
N LYS A 121 15.81 -0.12 -4.66
CA LYS A 121 16.00 0.02 -6.12
C LYS A 121 17.44 0.32 -6.52
N LYS A 122 18.16 1.08 -5.71
CA LYS A 122 19.59 1.40 -5.96
C LYS A 122 20.51 0.21 -5.68
N ALA A 123 20.18 -0.62 -4.68
CA ALA A 123 21.01 -1.77 -4.29
C ALA A 123 20.95 -2.88 -5.33
N PHE A 124 19.76 -3.32 -5.72
CA PHE A 124 19.58 -4.39 -6.70
C PHE A 124 19.92 -3.90 -8.11
N LYS A 125 20.75 -4.67 -8.84
CA LYS A 125 21.24 -4.29 -10.18
C LYS A 125 20.38 -4.84 -11.31
N GLN A 126 19.81 -6.04 -11.12
CA GLN A 126 19.02 -6.76 -12.10
C GLN A 126 17.71 -7.21 -11.45
N TYR A 127 16.63 -6.46 -11.67
CA TYR A 127 15.35 -6.80 -11.06
C TYR A 127 14.17 -6.47 -11.97
N ALA A 128 13.12 -7.29 -11.86
CA ALA A 128 11.78 -6.93 -12.28
C ALA A 128 10.98 -6.41 -11.06
N LEU A 129 10.19 -5.38 -11.24
CA LEU A 129 9.47 -4.69 -10.17
C LEU A 129 7.97 -4.78 -10.40
N TYR A 130 7.24 -5.34 -9.43
CA TYR A 130 5.78 -5.39 -9.42
C TYR A 130 5.22 -4.69 -8.18
N GLY A 131 4.26 -3.78 -8.39
CA GLY A 131 3.49 -3.13 -7.33
C GLY A 131 2.06 -3.63 -7.32
N PHE A 132 1.55 -4.03 -6.16
CA PHE A 132 0.14 -4.36 -5.96
C PHE A 132 -0.50 -3.31 -5.05
N THR A 133 -1.63 -2.74 -5.46
CA THR A 133 -2.32 -1.71 -4.67
C THR A 133 -3.81 -1.66 -4.97
N GLY A 134 -4.61 -1.32 -3.95
CA GLY A 134 -6.03 -0.97 -4.12
C GLY A 134 -6.24 0.52 -4.41
N THR A 135 -5.23 1.35 -4.17
CA THR A 135 -5.31 2.82 -4.24
C THR A 135 -4.06 3.40 -4.88
N PRO A 136 -3.92 3.30 -6.23
CA PRO A 136 -2.79 3.93 -6.92
C PRO A 136 -2.76 5.44 -6.68
N ILE A 137 -1.57 6.01 -6.72
CA ILE A 137 -1.39 7.46 -6.65
C ILE A 137 -1.26 7.98 -8.07
N PHE A 138 -2.20 8.84 -8.43
CA PHE A 138 -2.26 9.57 -9.68
C PHE A 138 -1.76 11.02 -9.50
N PRO A 139 -1.52 11.78 -10.57
CA PRO A 139 -1.09 13.18 -10.45
C PRO A 139 -2.01 14.03 -9.55
N GLU A 140 -3.34 13.80 -9.64
CA GLU A 140 -4.35 14.59 -8.93
C GLU A 140 -4.35 14.35 -7.42
N ASN A 141 -3.88 13.20 -6.95
CA ASN A 141 -3.86 12.85 -5.52
C ASN A 141 -2.45 12.66 -4.95
N SER A 142 -1.42 13.03 -5.71
CA SER A 142 -0.03 12.96 -5.26
C SER A 142 0.33 14.14 -4.36
N LEU A 143 0.73 13.84 -3.12
CA LEU A 143 1.22 14.85 -2.17
C LEU A 143 2.69 15.27 -2.42
N THR A 144 3.44 14.48 -3.17
CA THR A 144 4.88 14.66 -3.38
C THR A 144 5.24 14.88 -4.85
N GLY A 145 4.25 14.87 -5.74
CA GLY A 145 4.43 14.90 -7.18
C GLY A 145 4.80 13.55 -7.81
N GLU A 146 5.22 12.54 -7.02
CA GLU A 146 5.52 11.19 -7.55
C GLU A 146 4.22 10.37 -7.66
N THR A 147 4.03 9.65 -8.78
CA THR A 147 2.89 8.77 -9.03
C THR A 147 3.26 7.29 -8.93
N THR A 148 2.26 6.41 -8.83
CA THR A 148 2.50 4.96 -8.84
C THR A 148 3.15 4.52 -10.15
N GLN A 149 2.75 5.11 -11.27
CA GLN A 149 3.33 4.82 -12.58
C GLN A 149 4.79 5.21 -12.70
N GLU A 150 5.20 6.37 -12.18
CA GLU A 150 6.61 6.80 -12.20
C GLU A 150 7.50 5.88 -11.36
N VAL A 151 6.96 5.34 -10.29
CA VAL A 151 7.71 4.48 -9.37
C VAL A 151 7.78 3.03 -9.85
N PHE A 152 6.69 2.46 -10.34
CA PHE A 152 6.57 1.04 -10.69
C PHE A 152 6.53 0.77 -12.19
N GLY A 153 6.30 1.78 -13.03
CA GLY A 153 6.11 1.65 -14.46
C GLY A 153 4.63 1.52 -14.83
N GLU A 154 4.33 0.96 -15.99
CA GLU A 154 2.98 0.89 -16.54
C GLU A 154 2.00 0.07 -15.70
N GLN A 155 0.72 0.43 -15.79
CA GLN A 155 -0.37 -0.37 -15.25
C GLN A 155 -0.55 -1.64 -16.07
N LEU A 156 -0.28 -2.79 -15.48
CA LEU A 156 -0.36 -4.08 -16.16
C LEU A 156 -1.77 -4.65 -16.16
N HIS A 157 -2.53 -4.41 -15.09
CA HIS A 157 -3.90 -4.89 -14.95
C HIS A 157 -4.67 -4.03 -13.94
N ASN A 158 -6.00 -3.97 -14.11
CA ASN A 158 -6.89 -3.43 -13.09
C ASN A 158 -8.10 -4.35 -12.85
N TYR A 159 -8.58 -4.34 -11.62
CA TYR A 159 -9.85 -4.88 -11.19
C TYR A 159 -10.36 -3.99 -10.05
N VAL A 160 -11.12 -2.98 -10.43
CA VAL A 160 -11.53 -1.93 -9.50
C VAL A 160 -12.89 -2.26 -8.86
N ILE A 161 -13.30 -1.41 -7.90
CA ILE A 161 -14.53 -1.65 -7.12
C ILE A 161 -15.78 -1.75 -8.02
N THR A 162 -15.84 -1.02 -9.11
CA THR A 162 -16.94 -1.08 -10.08
C THR A 162 -17.00 -2.43 -10.79
N ASP A 163 -15.86 -3.03 -11.10
CA ASP A 163 -15.77 -4.37 -11.67
C ASP A 163 -16.24 -5.41 -10.66
N ALA A 164 -15.78 -5.31 -9.41
CA ALA A 164 -16.18 -6.20 -8.33
C ALA A 164 -17.69 -6.14 -8.03
N ILE A 165 -18.31 -4.96 -8.13
CA ILE A 165 -19.76 -4.77 -8.02
C ILE A 165 -20.48 -5.40 -9.21
N ARG A 166 -20.01 -5.15 -10.44
CA ARG A 166 -20.58 -5.76 -11.66
C ARG A 166 -20.55 -7.28 -11.57
N ASP A 167 -19.45 -7.84 -11.10
CA ASP A 167 -19.26 -9.29 -10.96
C ASP A 167 -19.90 -9.87 -9.68
N LYS A 168 -20.66 -9.06 -8.94
CA LYS A 168 -21.39 -9.45 -7.70
C LYS A 168 -20.45 -9.99 -6.60
N LYS A 169 -19.20 -9.57 -6.58
CA LYS A 169 -18.21 -9.93 -5.53
C LYS A 169 -18.25 -8.97 -4.35
N VAL A 170 -18.76 -7.75 -4.57
CA VAL A 170 -18.93 -6.70 -3.57
C VAL A 170 -20.34 -6.13 -3.70
N LEU A 171 -20.97 -5.81 -2.58
CA LEU A 171 -22.27 -5.17 -2.56
C LEU A 171 -22.19 -3.76 -3.15
N LYS A 172 -23.26 -3.35 -3.81
CA LYS A 172 -23.42 -1.96 -4.25
C LYS A 172 -23.49 -1.05 -3.03
N PHE A 173 -22.93 0.15 -3.18
CA PHE A 173 -23.04 1.21 -2.17
C PHE A 173 -23.43 2.53 -2.85
N LYS A 174 -23.98 3.42 -2.06
CA LYS A 174 -24.30 4.78 -2.46
C LYS A 174 -23.38 5.75 -1.71
N VAL A 175 -22.82 6.71 -2.41
CA VAL A 175 -22.04 7.79 -1.81
C VAL A 175 -22.93 9.02 -1.69
N ASP A 176 -23.16 9.45 -0.47
CA ASP A 176 -23.84 10.72 -0.18
C ASP A 176 -22.80 11.75 0.25
N TYR A 177 -22.71 12.83 -0.49
CA TYR A 177 -21.83 13.94 -0.15
C TYR A 177 -22.55 14.90 0.78
N ASN A 178 -22.02 15.07 1.98
CA ASN A 178 -22.55 16.01 2.98
C ASN A 178 -21.50 17.08 3.24
N TYR A 179 -21.87 18.32 2.99
CA TYR A 179 -21.01 19.45 3.28
C TYR A 179 -21.29 19.94 4.71
N ILE A 180 -20.41 19.57 5.63
CA ILE A 180 -20.46 20.02 7.01
C ILE A 180 -19.41 21.12 7.17
N LYS A 181 -19.82 22.38 7.12
CA LYS A 181 -18.96 23.54 7.36
C LYS A 181 -19.19 24.00 8.80
N PRO A 182 -18.30 23.68 9.75
CA PRO A 182 -18.38 24.32 11.07
C PRO A 182 -18.15 25.84 10.92
N GLU A 183 -18.90 26.65 11.63
CA GLU A 183 -18.71 28.10 11.66
C GLU A 183 -17.48 28.48 12.49
N ILE A 184 -16.31 28.03 12.06
CA ILE A 184 -15.06 28.31 12.76
C ILE A 184 -14.36 29.47 12.05
N ASN A 185 -14.03 30.51 12.81
CA ASN A 185 -13.28 31.67 12.30
C ASN A 185 -11.97 31.27 11.61
N LYS A 186 -11.32 30.17 12.05
CA LYS A 186 -10.13 29.58 11.42
C LYS A 186 -10.35 29.09 10.01
N TYR A 187 -11.56 28.66 9.60
CA TYR A 187 -11.85 28.32 8.20
C TYR A 187 -11.79 29.55 7.30
N ARG A 188 -12.32 30.68 7.79
CA ARG A 188 -12.26 31.95 7.04
C ARG A 188 -10.83 32.47 6.92
N GLU A 189 -10.01 32.24 7.94
CA GLU A 189 -8.57 32.57 7.91
C GLU A 189 -7.79 31.64 6.98
N ALA A 190 -8.11 30.34 6.94
CA ALA A 190 -7.48 29.38 6.03
C ALA A 190 -7.88 29.63 4.57
N GLU A 191 -9.15 29.96 4.29
CA GLU A 191 -9.59 30.37 2.94
C GLU A 191 -8.86 31.63 2.46
N LYS A 192 -8.67 32.61 3.34
CA LYS A 192 -7.90 33.83 3.03
C LYS A 192 -6.39 33.59 2.90
N ALA A 193 -5.88 32.55 3.56
CA ALA A 193 -4.47 32.19 3.55
C ALA A 193 -4.06 31.42 2.27
N VAL A 194 -5.00 30.72 1.63
CA VAL A 194 -4.78 30.08 0.31
C VAL A 194 -4.53 31.14 -0.78
N ASP A 195 -5.14 32.32 -0.64
CA ASP A 195 -4.92 33.44 -1.56
C ASP A 195 -3.58 34.19 -1.34
N GLN A 196 -2.81 33.84 -0.31
CA GLN A 196 -1.57 34.52 0.08
C GLN A 196 -0.37 33.58 0.05
N GLU A 197 0.01 32.94 -1.06
CA GLU A 197 1.28 32.18 -1.22
C GLU A 197 1.95 31.70 0.09
N LEU A 198 1.21 31.00 0.95
CA LEU A 198 1.74 30.48 2.21
C LEU A 198 2.58 29.23 1.97
N ASP A 199 3.69 29.14 2.71
CA ASP A 199 4.57 27.97 2.75
C ASP A 199 3.74 26.68 2.94
N GLU A 200 3.93 25.72 2.04
CA GLU A 200 3.21 24.43 1.97
C GLU A 200 3.16 23.67 3.33
N LYS A 201 4.21 23.84 4.16
CA LYS A 201 4.24 23.28 5.52
C LYS A 201 3.25 23.93 6.46
N LYS A 202 3.03 25.24 6.33
CA LYS A 202 2.04 25.97 7.15
C LYS A 202 0.63 25.59 6.74
N LEU A 203 0.36 25.45 5.44
CA LEU A 203 -0.93 25.01 4.93
C LEU A 203 -1.27 23.60 5.45
N LYS A 204 -0.36 22.63 5.35
CA LYS A 204 -0.55 21.27 5.88
C LYS A 204 -0.79 21.24 7.40
N LYS A 205 -0.12 22.11 8.16
CA LYS A 205 -0.35 22.21 9.61
C LYS A 205 -1.72 22.77 9.92
N MET A 206 -2.14 23.84 9.24
CA MET A 206 -3.46 24.44 9.39
C MET A 206 -4.58 23.49 9.01
N GLU A 207 -4.44 22.76 7.89
CA GLU A 207 -5.38 21.74 7.46
C GLU A 207 -5.53 20.64 8.52
N LYS A 208 -4.42 20.15 9.08
CA LYS A 208 -4.45 19.16 10.16
C LYS A 208 -5.14 19.68 11.43
N GLU A 209 -4.89 20.91 11.81
CA GLU A 209 -5.55 21.54 12.97
C GLU A 209 -7.06 21.69 12.74
N LEU A 210 -7.48 22.06 11.53
CA LEU A 210 -8.89 22.16 11.16
C LEU A 210 -9.57 20.78 11.14
N LEU A 211 -8.91 19.76 10.60
CA LEU A 211 -9.43 18.40 10.56
C LEU A 211 -9.65 17.82 11.96
N LEU A 212 -8.79 18.16 12.91
CA LEU A 212 -8.84 17.69 14.30
C LEU A 212 -9.58 18.64 15.24
N HIS A 213 -10.19 19.72 14.73
CA HIS A 213 -10.85 20.69 15.58
C HIS A 213 -12.05 20.08 16.31
N PRO A 214 -12.18 20.25 17.66
CA PRO A 214 -13.23 19.60 18.46
C PRO A 214 -14.66 19.92 17.97
N GLU A 215 -14.92 21.15 17.60
CA GLU A 215 -16.23 21.58 17.08
C GLU A 215 -16.58 20.90 15.76
N ARG A 216 -15.61 20.74 14.85
CA ARG A 216 -15.80 19.98 13.61
C ARG A 216 -16.14 18.51 13.90
N ILE A 217 -15.41 17.90 14.82
CA ILE A 217 -15.65 16.51 15.23
C ILE A 217 -17.04 16.39 15.86
N ALA A 218 -17.44 17.30 16.77
CA ALA A 218 -18.76 17.32 17.39
C ALA A 218 -19.87 17.43 16.33
N THR A 219 -19.78 18.37 15.41
CA THR A 219 -20.76 18.58 14.34
C THR A 219 -20.91 17.35 13.44
N ILE A 220 -19.80 16.72 13.08
CA ILE A 220 -19.81 15.47 12.31
C ILE A 220 -20.47 14.35 13.12
N THR A 221 -20.14 14.22 14.40
CA THR A 221 -20.69 13.19 15.27
C THR A 221 -22.21 13.36 15.45
N GLU A 222 -22.69 14.56 15.68
CA GLU A 222 -24.13 14.88 15.78
C GLU A 222 -24.86 14.53 14.47
N TYR A 223 -24.27 14.90 13.32
CA TYR A 223 -24.83 14.55 12.03
C TYR A 223 -24.92 13.02 11.86
N LEU A 224 -23.86 12.30 12.16
CA LEU A 224 -23.83 10.83 12.05
C LEU A 224 -24.87 10.18 12.95
N LEU A 225 -25.00 10.61 14.21
CA LEU A 225 -25.99 10.09 15.15
C LEU A 225 -27.43 10.35 14.67
N ARG A 226 -27.69 11.54 14.13
CA ARG A 226 -29.01 11.91 13.60
C ARG A 226 -29.46 11.05 12.43
N VAL A 227 -28.53 10.76 11.49
CA VAL A 227 -28.85 10.05 10.25
C VAL A 227 -28.60 8.54 10.31
N TYR A 228 -27.99 8.05 11.39
CA TYR A 228 -27.52 6.68 11.50
C TYR A 228 -28.62 5.66 11.31
N ASN A 229 -29.73 5.81 12.04
CA ASN A 229 -30.85 4.85 11.99
C ASN A 229 -31.49 4.79 10.60
N ASP A 230 -31.63 5.96 9.95
CA ASP A 230 -32.26 6.06 8.62
C ASP A 230 -31.34 5.44 7.53
N LYS A 231 -30.03 5.74 7.62
CA LYS A 231 -29.06 5.25 6.63
C LYS A 231 -28.73 3.77 6.78
N THR A 232 -28.79 3.23 7.98
CA THR A 232 -28.51 1.82 8.27
C THR A 232 -29.75 0.93 8.25
N HIS A 233 -30.93 1.51 8.04
CA HIS A 233 -32.22 0.81 8.09
C HIS A 233 -32.44 0.01 9.40
N ARG A 234 -31.83 0.46 10.50
CA ARG A 234 -31.79 -0.28 11.78
C ARG A 234 -33.20 -0.52 12.37
N ASN A 235 -34.18 0.32 12.01
CA ASN A 235 -35.56 0.22 12.45
C ASN A 235 -36.44 -0.64 11.52
N GLN A 236 -35.91 -1.17 10.43
CA GLN A 236 -36.57 -2.11 9.56
C GLN A 236 -36.11 -3.51 9.96
N HIS A 237 -37.03 -4.26 10.58
CA HIS A 237 -36.80 -5.68 10.84
C HIS A 237 -36.78 -6.43 9.50
N TYR A 238 -35.64 -7.07 9.22
CA TYR A 238 -35.59 -8.14 8.23
C TYR A 238 -36.00 -9.45 8.86
#